data_f3b765a24e619c99efaeb02dc668fc59
#
_entry.id   f3b765a24e619c99efaeb02dc668fc59
#
_cell.length_a   1.000
_cell.length_b   1.000
_cell.length_c   1.000
_cell.angle_alpha   90.00
_cell.angle_beta   90.00
_cell.angle_gamma   90.00
#
_symmetry.space_group_name_H-M   'P 1'
#
loop_
_entity.id
_entity.type
_entity.pdbx_description
1 polymer ?
#
loop_
_entity_poly.entity_id
_entity_poly.type
_entity_poly.pdbx_seq_one_letter_code
_entity_poly.pdbx_strand_id
1 'polypeptide(L)'
;PPLLAVTSGCAKFSFVAKEELFRNPFFCWLIRRLGAFPVARGKGDLKVIDESTDKIKQGRNLVIFPEGTRSKDGKVGRGKTGVALIAAKSGVPVVPAGIVFEGKLHFRSRITIKYGKPVMPEEIHVGDEPSPHELKEIKSRIMGEIKELVEGEDGRN
;
A
#
# COMPACT_ATOMS: atom_id res chain seq x y z
N PRO A 1 -1.12 -0.07 9.13
CA PRO A 1 -1.52 -1.29 8.40
C PRO A 1 -2.58 -2.12 9.13
N PRO A 2 -2.47 -2.41 10.46
CA PRO A 2 -3.48 -3.24 11.15
C PRO A 2 -4.91 -2.73 11.04
N LEU A 3 -5.12 -1.42 11.06
CA LEU A 3 -6.44 -0.80 10.92
C LEU A 3 -7.10 -1.14 9.57
N LEU A 4 -6.36 -1.10 8.47
CA LEU A 4 -6.85 -1.48 7.15
C LEU A 4 -7.28 -2.95 7.10
N ALA A 5 -6.53 -3.83 7.77
CA ALA A 5 -6.87 -5.25 7.85
C ALA A 5 -8.17 -5.49 8.62
N VAL A 6 -8.39 -4.76 9.71
CA VAL A 6 -9.61 -4.89 10.52
C VAL A 6 -10.84 -4.33 9.80
N THR A 7 -10.70 -3.17 9.15
CA THR A 7 -11.85 -2.48 8.50
C THR A 7 -12.28 -3.11 7.19
N SER A 8 -11.39 -3.82 6.49
CA SER A 8 -11.73 -4.48 5.21
C SER A 8 -12.40 -5.84 5.38
N GLY A 9 -12.44 -6.41 6.59
CA GLY A 9 -13.05 -7.73 6.86
C GLY A 9 -12.33 -8.93 6.23
N CYS A 10 -11.19 -8.70 5.58
CA CYS A 10 -10.44 -9.77 4.91
C CYS A 10 -9.54 -10.53 5.91
N ALA A 11 -9.49 -11.87 5.77
CA ALA A 11 -8.82 -12.73 6.74
C ALA A 11 -7.29 -12.89 6.56
N LYS A 12 -6.75 -12.65 5.37
CA LYS A 12 -5.34 -12.92 5.04
C LYS A 12 -4.65 -11.68 4.49
N PHE A 13 -4.02 -10.90 5.37
CA PHE A 13 -3.23 -9.75 4.99
C PHE A 13 -1.73 -10.02 5.00
N SER A 14 -1.03 -9.33 4.11
CA SER A 14 0.43 -9.16 4.17
C SER A 14 0.76 -7.67 4.03
N PHE A 15 1.78 -7.22 4.72
CA PHE A 15 2.25 -5.85 4.61
C PHE A 15 3.77 -5.76 4.76
N VAL A 16 4.30 -4.79 4.07
CA VAL A 16 5.73 -4.53 4.04
C VAL A 16 6.14 -3.78 5.31
N ALA A 17 7.13 -4.28 6.03
CA ALA A 17 7.67 -3.62 7.22
C ALA A 17 9.18 -3.47 7.13
N LYS A 18 9.73 -2.44 7.78
CA LYS A 18 11.19 -2.20 7.82
C LYS A 18 11.91 -3.37 8.48
N GLU A 19 13.05 -3.78 7.91
CA GLU A 19 13.89 -4.86 8.43
C GLU A 19 14.30 -4.63 9.89
N GLU A 20 14.56 -3.37 10.28
CA GLU A 20 14.94 -3.03 11.65
C GLU A 20 13.89 -3.42 12.70
N LEU A 21 12.62 -3.49 12.32
CA LEU A 21 11.54 -3.93 13.21
C LEU A 21 11.61 -5.41 13.54
N PHE A 22 12.33 -6.20 12.75
CA PHE A 22 12.51 -7.63 12.96
C PHE A 22 13.72 -7.99 13.84
N ARG A 23 14.51 -6.99 14.28
CA ARG A 23 15.67 -7.21 15.16
C ARG A 23 15.26 -7.62 16.58
N ASN A 24 14.16 -7.10 17.09
CA ASN A 24 13.65 -7.50 18.39
C ASN A 24 12.84 -8.80 18.26
N PRO A 25 13.19 -9.88 18.95
CA PRO A 25 12.57 -11.20 18.76
C PRO A 25 11.07 -11.21 19.12
N PHE A 26 10.67 -10.53 20.20
CA PHE A 26 9.26 -10.44 20.59
C PHE A 26 8.44 -9.65 19.56
N PHE A 27 8.98 -8.50 19.12
CA PHE A 27 8.30 -7.68 18.13
C PHE A 27 8.27 -8.37 16.74
N CYS A 28 9.33 -9.08 16.37
CA CYS A 28 9.41 -9.91 15.17
C CYS A 28 8.30 -10.96 15.15
N TRP A 29 8.13 -11.71 16.25
CA TRP A 29 7.07 -12.70 16.39
C TRP A 29 5.68 -12.07 16.20
N LEU A 30 5.41 -10.96 16.87
CA LEU A 30 4.15 -10.25 16.80
C LEU A 30 3.82 -9.77 15.37
N ILE A 31 4.76 -9.06 14.73
CA ILE A 31 4.50 -8.48 13.40
C ILE A 31 4.42 -9.56 12.30
N ARG A 32 5.18 -10.66 12.42
CA ARG A 32 5.05 -11.81 11.52
C ARG A 32 3.69 -12.47 11.65
N ARG A 33 3.18 -12.63 12.86
CA ARG A 33 1.83 -13.15 13.10
C ARG A 33 0.75 -12.25 12.49
N LEU A 34 0.99 -10.95 12.41
CA LEU A 34 0.13 -9.98 11.73
C LEU A 34 0.31 -9.95 10.21
N GLY A 35 1.18 -10.77 9.64
CA GLY A 35 1.41 -10.86 8.19
C GLY A 35 2.48 -9.91 7.64
N ALA A 36 3.29 -9.28 8.51
CA ALA A 36 4.41 -8.45 8.07
C ALA A 36 5.55 -9.29 7.51
N PHE A 37 6.19 -8.79 6.44
CA PHE A 37 7.44 -9.32 5.94
C PHE A 37 8.49 -8.21 5.80
N PRO A 38 9.78 -8.54 6.03
CA PRO A 38 10.83 -7.54 6.05
C PRO A 38 11.20 -7.04 4.67
N VAL A 39 11.54 -5.75 4.58
CA VAL A 39 12.10 -5.13 3.39
C VAL A 39 13.35 -4.35 3.75
N ALA A 40 14.45 -4.70 3.11
CA ALA A 40 15.69 -3.94 3.18
C ALA A 40 15.58 -2.69 2.28
N ARG A 41 15.65 -1.50 2.86
CA ARG A 41 15.69 -0.26 2.09
C ARG A 41 17.03 -0.13 1.38
N GLY A 42 17.00 0.09 0.07
CA GLY A 42 18.18 0.48 -0.71
C GLY A 42 18.96 -0.63 -1.40
N LYS A 43 18.65 -1.90 -1.15
CA LYS A 43 19.20 -3.02 -1.92
C LYS A 43 18.06 -3.84 -2.54
N GLY A 44 17.72 -3.53 -3.79
CA GLY A 44 16.90 -4.39 -4.62
C GLY A 44 15.41 -4.25 -4.38
N ASP A 45 14.83 -3.18 -4.89
CA ASP A 45 13.37 -3.05 -5.04
C ASP A 45 12.76 -4.28 -5.74
N LEU A 46 13.53 -5.02 -6.55
CA LEU A 46 13.10 -6.23 -7.25
C LEU A 46 12.73 -7.37 -6.29
N LYS A 47 13.54 -7.64 -5.27
CA LYS A 47 13.23 -8.70 -4.30
C LYS A 47 11.92 -8.45 -3.55
N VAL A 48 11.66 -7.19 -3.21
CA VAL A 48 10.40 -6.78 -2.57
C VAL A 48 9.22 -6.99 -3.50
N ILE A 49 9.40 -6.68 -4.78
CA ILE A 49 8.37 -6.84 -5.80
C ILE A 49 8.03 -8.33 -5.96
N ASP A 50 9.05 -9.18 -6.07
CA ASP A 50 8.85 -10.62 -6.23
C ASP A 50 8.19 -11.23 -4.99
N GLU A 51 8.68 -10.94 -3.77
CA GLU A 51 8.03 -11.39 -2.52
C GLU A 51 6.60 -10.89 -2.39
N SER A 52 6.33 -9.65 -2.79
CA SER A 52 4.97 -9.07 -2.80
C SER A 52 4.05 -9.82 -3.74
N THR A 53 4.52 -10.06 -4.97
CA THR A 53 3.77 -10.80 -6.00
C THR A 53 3.50 -12.24 -5.56
N ASP A 54 4.47 -12.90 -4.95
CA ASP A 54 4.31 -14.25 -4.41
C ASP A 54 3.27 -14.32 -3.29
N LYS A 55 3.23 -13.32 -2.40
CA LYS A 55 2.18 -13.23 -1.37
C LYS A 55 0.79 -13.09 -1.98
N ILE A 56 0.66 -12.28 -3.02
CA ILE A 56 -0.60 -12.13 -3.75
C ILE A 56 -1.01 -13.45 -4.41
N LYS A 57 -0.10 -14.14 -5.10
CA LYS A 57 -0.34 -15.45 -5.72
C LYS A 57 -0.75 -16.52 -4.70
N GLN A 58 -0.33 -16.40 -3.44
CA GLN A 58 -0.77 -17.24 -2.33
C GLN A 58 -2.17 -16.89 -1.81
N GLY A 59 -2.91 -16.01 -2.48
CA GLY A 59 -4.25 -15.56 -2.09
C GLY A 59 -4.27 -14.63 -0.87
N ARG A 60 -3.18 -13.90 -0.63
CA ARG A 60 -3.12 -12.90 0.45
C ARG A 60 -3.38 -11.50 -0.09
N ASN A 61 -4.08 -10.69 0.69
CA ASN A 61 -4.25 -9.27 0.39
C ASN A 61 -3.00 -8.51 0.81
N LEU A 62 -2.37 -7.83 -0.12
CA LEU A 62 -1.17 -7.04 0.14
C LEU A 62 -1.52 -5.58 0.42
N VAL A 63 -1.08 -5.06 1.56
CA VAL A 63 -1.19 -3.64 1.89
C VAL A 63 0.16 -2.97 1.70
N ILE A 64 0.19 -1.97 0.82
CA ILE A 64 1.37 -1.18 0.52
C ILE A 64 1.06 0.31 0.71
N PHE A 65 1.98 1.04 1.29
CA PHE A 65 2.00 2.50 1.28
C PHE A 65 2.88 2.97 0.12
N PRO A 66 2.30 3.48 -0.97
CA PRO A 66 3.06 3.78 -2.18
C PRO A 66 4.09 4.90 -1.99
N GLU A 67 3.89 5.77 -1.01
CA GLU A 67 4.83 6.85 -0.67
C GLU A 67 6.12 6.34 -0.03
N GLY A 68 6.08 5.17 0.62
CA GLY A 68 7.21 4.56 1.33
C GLY A 68 7.62 5.30 2.62
N THR A 69 7.05 6.46 2.90
CA THR A 69 7.25 7.26 4.11
C THR A 69 5.91 7.75 4.62
N ARG A 70 5.84 8.13 5.89
CA ARG A 70 4.65 8.77 6.45
C ARG A 70 4.59 10.22 5.99
N SER A 71 3.41 10.70 5.59
CA SER A 71 3.17 12.14 5.41
C SER A 71 3.37 12.87 6.74
N LYS A 72 3.98 14.05 6.67
CA LYS A 72 4.20 14.91 7.84
C LYS A 72 3.14 16.00 7.96
N ASP A 73 2.53 16.35 6.84
CA ASP A 73 1.58 17.45 6.69
C ASP A 73 0.16 16.98 6.33
N GLY A 74 -0.06 15.68 6.31
CA GLY A 74 -1.35 15.08 5.96
C GLY A 74 -1.65 15.06 4.45
N LYS A 75 -0.73 15.58 3.62
CA LYS A 75 -0.88 15.56 2.16
C LYS A 75 -0.34 14.27 1.57
N VAL A 76 -0.92 13.88 0.45
CA VAL A 76 -0.46 12.71 -0.31
C VAL A 76 0.86 13.03 -1.00
N GLY A 77 1.89 12.28 -0.65
CA GLY A 77 3.23 12.43 -1.21
C GLY A 77 3.39 11.79 -2.59
N ARG A 78 4.62 11.84 -3.09
CA ARG A 78 4.96 11.24 -4.38
C ARG A 78 5.03 9.71 -4.24
N GLY A 79 4.21 8.97 -4.99
CA GLY A 79 4.25 7.52 -5.04
C GLY A 79 5.54 6.98 -5.68
N LYS A 80 5.99 5.81 -5.22
CA LYS A 80 7.11 5.06 -5.80
C LYS A 80 6.62 4.17 -6.94
N THR A 81 7.48 3.91 -7.92
CA THR A 81 7.17 3.08 -9.09
C THR A 81 6.94 1.61 -8.72
N GLY A 82 7.48 1.14 -7.60
CA GLY A 82 7.32 -0.24 -7.15
C GLY A 82 5.87 -0.69 -6.99
N VAL A 83 4.95 0.21 -6.57
CA VAL A 83 3.52 -0.14 -6.48
C VAL A 83 2.92 -0.45 -7.86
N ALA A 84 3.30 0.32 -8.89
CA ALA A 84 2.84 0.09 -10.25
C ALA A 84 3.36 -1.25 -10.81
N LEU A 85 4.62 -1.56 -10.54
CA LEU A 85 5.22 -2.82 -10.99
C LEU A 85 4.60 -4.04 -10.29
N ILE A 86 4.30 -3.95 -8.98
CA ILE A 86 3.58 -5.01 -8.27
C ILE A 86 2.17 -5.19 -8.84
N ALA A 87 1.46 -4.09 -9.09
CA ALA A 87 0.12 -4.13 -9.68
C ALA A 87 0.13 -4.79 -11.06
N ALA A 88 1.04 -4.38 -11.95
CA ALA A 88 1.20 -4.94 -13.28
C ALA A 88 1.55 -6.45 -13.26
N LYS A 89 2.53 -6.84 -12.42
CA LYS A 89 2.97 -8.24 -12.32
C LYS A 89 1.98 -9.16 -11.62
N SER A 90 1.14 -8.64 -10.73
CA SER A 90 0.24 -9.47 -9.94
C SER A 90 -1.07 -9.81 -10.65
N GLY A 91 -1.51 -8.99 -11.59
CA GLY A 91 -2.76 -9.16 -12.33
C GLY A 91 -4.01 -9.20 -11.44
N VAL A 92 -3.99 -8.51 -10.29
CA VAL A 92 -5.14 -8.44 -9.37
C VAL A 92 -5.63 -7.01 -9.22
N PRO A 93 -6.91 -6.80 -8.86
CA PRO A 93 -7.44 -5.47 -8.62
C PRO A 93 -6.68 -4.72 -7.51
N VAL A 94 -6.46 -3.43 -7.71
CA VAL A 94 -5.85 -2.53 -6.74
C VAL A 94 -6.95 -1.66 -6.13
N VAL A 95 -7.15 -1.76 -4.81
CA VAL A 95 -8.11 -0.92 -4.08
C VAL A 95 -7.37 0.27 -3.46
N PRO A 96 -7.55 1.48 -3.98
CA PRO A 96 -7.01 2.69 -3.35
C PRO A 96 -7.66 2.90 -1.98
N ALA A 97 -6.84 3.28 -0.99
CA ALA A 97 -7.35 3.59 0.34
C ALA A 97 -6.68 4.84 0.90
N GLY A 98 -7.49 5.75 1.42
CA GLY A 98 -7.06 6.97 2.09
C GLY A 98 -7.26 6.86 3.61
N ILE A 99 -6.29 7.36 4.37
CA ILE A 99 -6.38 7.47 5.83
C ILE A 99 -6.42 8.96 6.16
N VAL A 100 -7.55 9.40 6.69
CA VAL A 100 -7.79 10.81 7.01
C VAL A 100 -7.94 10.97 8.52
N PHE A 101 -7.35 12.01 9.07
CA PHE A 101 -7.49 12.38 10.48
C PHE A 101 -7.40 13.91 10.61
N GLU A 102 -8.10 14.45 11.58
CA GLU A 102 -8.11 15.89 11.82
C GLU A 102 -6.93 16.31 12.73
N GLY A 103 -6.17 17.31 12.29
CA GLY A 103 -5.05 17.89 13.05
C GLY A 103 -3.90 16.91 13.30
N LYS A 104 -3.30 16.98 14.49
CA LYS A 104 -2.23 16.06 14.90
C LYS A 104 -2.82 14.78 15.49
N LEU A 105 -2.28 13.63 15.07
CA LEU A 105 -2.68 12.33 15.59
C LEU A 105 -2.33 12.20 17.08
N HIS A 106 -3.34 12.08 17.93
CA HIS A 106 -3.17 11.84 19.36
C HIS A 106 -3.90 10.56 19.78
N PHE A 107 -3.74 10.18 21.03
CA PHE A 107 -4.51 9.11 21.63
C PHE A 107 -6.01 9.47 21.58
N ARG A 108 -6.85 8.58 20.99
CA ARG A 108 -8.29 8.77 20.74
C ARG A 108 -8.65 9.72 19.57
N SER A 109 -7.71 10.13 18.72
CA SER A 109 -8.06 10.83 17.48
C SER A 109 -9.00 10.00 16.63
N ARG A 110 -9.99 10.65 16.01
CA ARG A 110 -10.84 10.01 15.01
C ARG A 110 -10.01 9.77 13.76
N ILE A 111 -9.98 8.52 13.31
CA ILE A 111 -9.33 8.13 12.06
C ILE A 111 -10.41 7.62 11.12
N THR A 112 -10.51 8.22 9.96
CA THR A 112 -11.42 7.77 8.90
C THR A 112 -10.60 7.05 7.83
N ILE A 113 -11.05 5.86 7.43
CA ILE A 113 -10.49 5.12 6.31
C ILE A 113 -11.49 5.16 5.18
N LYS A 114 -11.10 5.74 4.05
CA LYS A 114 -11.89 5.81 2.83
C LYS A 114 -11.34 4.80 1.83
N TYR A 115 -12.22 4.03 1.20
CA TYR A 115 -11.87 3.11 0.13
C TYR A 115 -12.40 3.65 -1.20
N GLY A 116 -11.57 3.68 -2.21
CA GLY A 116 -11.93 4.06 -3.57
C GLY A 116 -12.43 2.87 -4.38
N LYS A 117 -12.80 3.15 -5.62
CA LYS A 117 -13.16 2.11 -6.58
C LYS A 117 -11.93 1.26 -6.90
N PRO A 118 -12.09 -0.07 -7.01
CA PRO A 118 -11.00 -0.92 -7.46
C PRO A 118 -10.52 -0.50 -8.85
N VAL A 119 -9.22 -0.35 -9.02
CA VAL A 119 -8.59 -0.24 -10.35
C VAL A 119 -8.38 -1.67 -10.84
N MET A 120 -9.06 -2.02 -11.92
CA MET A 120 -9.09 -3.40 -12.41
C MET A 120 -7.82 -3.72 -13.21
N PRO A 121 -7.40 -5.01 -13.27
CA PRO A 121 -6.21 -5.42 -14.01
C PRO A 121 -6.24 -5.00 -15.49
N GLU A 122 -7.42 -5.03 -16.11
CA GLU A 122 -7.62 -4.65 -17.51
C GLU A 122 -7.30 -3.17 -17.76
N GLU A 123 -7.44 -2.34 -16.75
CA GLU A 123 -7.15 -0.90 -16.80
C GLU A 123 -5.66 -0.57 -16.60
N ILE A 124 -4.90 -1.53 -16.09
CA ILE A 124 -3.48 -1.44 -15.81
C ILE A 124 -2.68 -2.53 -16.52
N HIS A 125 -3.34 -3.21 -17.49
CA HIS A 125 -2.71 -4.27 -18.26
C HIS A 125 -1.60 -3.70 -19.12
N VAL A 126 -0.42 -4.20 -18.90
CA VAL A 126 0.78 -3.97 -19.69
C VAL A 126 1.34 -5.34 -20.04
N GLY A 127 2.09 -5.45 -21.12
CA GLY A 127 2.74 -6.69 -21.49
C GLY A 127 3.63 -7.26 -20.39
N ASP A 128 4.26 -8.39 -20.64
CA ASP A 128 5.08 -9.12 -19.66
C ASP A 128 6.20 -8.25 -19.04
N GLU A 129 6.69 -7.25 -19.76
CA GLU A 129 7.66 -6.27 -19.31
C GLU A 129 7.12 -4.84 -19.50
N PRO A 130 6.52 -4.23 -18.46
CA PRO A 130 6.00 -2.88 -18.55
C PRO A 130 7.12 -1.86 -18.76
N SER A 131 6.92 -0.98 -19.74
CA SER A 131 7.83 0.13 -20.02
C SER A 131 7.84 1.15 -18.85
N PRO A 132 8.89 1.97 -18.72
CA PRO A 132 8.92 3.05 -17.74
C PRO A 132 7.75 4.04 -17.86
N HIS A 133 7.24 4.26 -19.07
CA HIS A 133 6.10 5.12 -19.33
C HIS A 133 4.80 4.52 -18.77
N GLU A 134 4.52 3.27 -19.07
CA GLU A 134 3.35 2.54 -18.56
C GLU A 134 3.35 2.47 -17.03
N LEU A 135 4.50 2.17 -16.42
CA LEU A 135 4.63 2.19 -14.95
C LEU A 135 4.35 3.58 -14.35
N LYS A 136 4.72 4.66 -15.06
CA LYS A 136 4.42 6.02 -14.62
C LYS A 136 2.93 6.31 -14.71
N GLU A 137 2.24 5.85 -15.75
CA GLU A 137 0.79 6.01 -15.93
C GLU A 137 0.02 5.25 -14.85
N ILE A 138 0.32 3.96 -14.63
CA ILE A 138 -0.28 3.14 -13.58
C ILE A 138 -0.11 3.80 -12.21
N LYS A 139 1.12 4.23 -11.91
CA LYS A 139 1.41 4.93 -10.67
C LYS A 139 0.58 6.21 -10.53
N SER A 140 0.50 7.03 -11.58
CA SER A 140 -0.23 8.28 -11.58
C SER A 140 -1.71 8.06 -11.35
N ARG A 141 -2.30 7.03 -11.94
CA ARG A 141 -3.69 6.64 -11.75
C ARG A 141 -3.95 6.24 -10.30
N ILE A 142 -3.17 5.30 -9.75
CA ILE A 142 -3.33 4.84 -8.35
C ILE A 142 -3.16 6.00 -7.37
N MET A 143 -2.16 6.86 -7.58
CA MET A 143 -1.92 8.00 -6.70
C MET A 143 -2.99 9.09 -6.84
N GLY A 144 -3.57 9.25 -8.03
CA GLY A 144 -4.69 10.15 -8.29
C GLY A 144 -5.91 9.77 -7.46
N GLU A 145 -6.30 8.50 -7.51
CA GLU A 145 -7.40 7.96 -6.70
C GLU A 145 -7.16 8.14 -5.19
N ILE A 146 -5.95 7.84 -4.71
CA ILE A 146 -5.60 8.04 -3.30
C ILE A 146 -5.70 9.52 -2.91
N LYS A 147 -5.23 10.41 -3.78
CA LYS A 147 -5.26 11.85 -3.55
C LYS A 147 -6.69 12.38 -3.46
N GLU A 148 -7.57 11.93 -4.34
CA GLU A 148 -8.98 12.27 -4.32
C GLU A 148 -9.67 11.83 -3.02
N LEU A 149 -9.36 10.62 -2.53
CA LEU A 149 -9.88 10.11 -1.26
C LEU A 149 -9.41 10.90 -0.03
N VAL A 150 -8.18 11.43 -0.06
CA VAL A 150 -7.57 12.13 1.09
C VAL A 150 -7.82 13.64 1.04
N GLU A 151 -7.70 14.25 -0.14
CA GLU A 151 -7.73 15.71 -0.33
C GLU A 151 -9.04 16.19 -0.97
N GLY A 152 -9.90 15.30 -1.49
CA GLY A 152 -11.19 15.65 -2.06
C GLY A 152 -12.16 16.22 -1.02
N GLU A 153 -13.02 17.15 -1.44
CA GLU A 153 -13.91 17.94 -0.56
C GLU A 153 -15.01 17.15 0.16
N ASP A 154 -15.21 15.88 -0.18
CA ASP A 154 -16.29 15.03 0.34
C ASP A 154 -16.05 14.50 1.77
N GLY A 155 -15.14 15.10 2.52
CA GLY A 155 -14.76 14.73 3.88
C GLY A 155 -14.97 15.80 4.95
N ARG A 156 -15.64 16.88 4.63
CA ARG A 156 -15.97 17.94 5.59
C ARG A 156 -17.47 18.10 5.73
N ASN A 157 -18.12 17.12 6.36
CA ASN A 157 -19.41 17.28 7.04
C ASN A 157 -19.41 16.43 8.31
#